data_5037bfbdcc5dc6b4e044cfce777de698
#
_entry.id   5037bfbdcc5dc6b4e044cfce777de698
#
_cell.length_a   1.000
_cell.length_b   1.000
_cell.length_c   1.000
_cell.angle_alpha   90.00
_cell.angle_beta   90.00
_cell.angle_gamma   90.00
#
_symmetry.space_group_name_H-M   'P 1'
#
loop_
_entity.id
_entity.type
_entity.pdbx_description
1 polymer ?
#
loop_
_entity_poly.entity_id
_entity_poly.type
_entity_poly.pdbx_seq_one_letter_code
_entity_poly.pdbx_strand_id
1 'polypeptide(L)'
;LGSKGIRIPDGFASSARAYWEYIEENRIKEKLAKEMKNVDANNSESLNKAGNNCRKLIMENEIPEKIREALEKAYKELKDREESLSSVAVRSSATAEDLPDASFAGQHESYMNIQNNKELLEAWKKCVASLFTDRAIKYREENGFDHMKVALSVGVQKMVRSDRSSAGVEIGRAHV
;
A
#
# COMPACT_ATOMS: atom_id res chain seq x y z
N LEU A 1 20.73 -0.97 -0.46
CA LEU A 1 21.02 -2.42 -0.44
C LEU A 1 21.63 -2.87 -1.76
N GLY A 2 21.06 -2.54 -2.92
CA GLY A 2 21.60 -2.90 -4.23
C GLY A 2 23.02 -2.41 -4.47
N SER A 3 23.35 -1.18 -4.02
CA SER A 3 24.70 -0.62 -4.10
C SER A 3 25.76 -1.39 -3.27
N LYS A 4 25.33 -2.27 -2.36
CA LYS A 4 26.19 -3.15 -1.55
C LYS A 4 26.29 -4.58 -2.11
N GLY A 5 25.86 -4.82 -3.37
CA GLY A 5 25.90 -6.13 -4.00
C GLY A 5 24.85 -7.13 -3.52
N ILE A 6 23.88 -6.68 -2.70
CA ILE A 6 22.77 -7.53 -2.26
C ILE A 6 21.75 -7.63 -3.39
N ARG A 7 21.38 -8.86 -3.77
CA ARG A 7 20.36 -9.09 -4.79
C ARG A 7 18.98 -8.71 -4.24
N ILE A 8 18.35 -7.74 -4.90
CA ILE A 8 16.99 -7.31 -4.60
C ILE A 8 16.09 -7.82 -5.74
N PRO A 9 14.93 -8.44 -5.44
CA PRO A 9 13.98 -8.82 -6.48
C PRO A 9 13.56 -7.61 -7.30
N ASP A 10 13.51 -7.75 -8.65
CA ASP A 10 13.09 -6.68 -9.55
C ASP A 10 11.61 -6.30 -9.33
N GLY A 11 11.27 -5.07 -9.70
CA GLY A 11 9.92 -4.54 -9.50
C GLY A 11 9.79 -3.10 -9.97
N PHE A 12 8.65 -2.53 -9.67
CA PHE A 12 8.36 -1.10 -9.89
C PHE A 12 7.48 -0.57 -8.75
N ALA A 13 7.27 0.73 -8.70
CA ALA A 13 6.37 1.35 -7.72
C ALA A 13 5.55 2.46 -8.37
N SER A 14 4.27 2.56 -8.00
CA SER A 14 3.51 3.77 -8.19
C SER A 14 3.82 4.76 -7.06
N SER A 15 3.99 6.03 -7.40
CA SER A 15 4.31 7.06 -6.42
C SER A 15 3.08 7.50 -5.63
N ALA A 16 3.31 8.19 -4.51
CA ALA A 16 2.25 8.86 -3.74
C ALA A 16 1.41 9.85 -4.59
N ARG A 17 1.97 10.35 -5.69
CA ARG A 17 1.22 11.18 -6.65
C ARG A 17 0.07 10.41 -7.29
N ALA A 18 0.27 9.14 -7.64
CA ALA A 18 -0.80 8.31 -8.20
C ALA A 18 -1.97 8.13 -7.22
N TYR A 19 -1.67 8.02 -5.90
CA TYR A 19 -2.70 8.03 -4.87
C TYR A 19 -3.52 9.33 -4.89
N TRP A 20 -2.87 10.49 -4.93
CA TRP A 20 -3.58 11.76 -4.96
C TRP A 20 -4.38 11.95 -6.25
N GLU A 21 -3.82 11.62 -7.42
CA GLU A 21 -4.54 11.66 -8.71
C GLU A 21 -5.80 10.76 -8.64
N TYR A 22 -5.69 9.56 -8.05
CA TYR A 22 -6.84 8.66 -7.85
C TYR A 22 -7.94 9.31 -7.00
N ILE A 23 -7.57 9.90 -5.87
CA ILE A 23 -8.52 10.54 -4.94
C ILE A 23 -9.19 11.78 -5.58
N GLU A 24 -8.42 12.58 -6.32
CA GLU A 24 -8.89 13.81 -6.95
C GLU A 24 -9.79 13.56 -8.15
N GLU A 25 -9.41 12.69 -9.07
CA GLU A 25 -10.20 12.37 -10.27
C GLU A 25 -11.54 11.72 -9.90
N ASN A 26 -11.58 10.88 -8.88
CA ASN A 26 -12.81 10.30 -8.36
C ASN A 26 -13.62 11.25 -7.46
N ARG A 27 -13.10 12.43 -7.14
CA ARG A 27 -13.75 13.45 -6.29
C ARG A 27 -14.20 12.90 -4.93
N ILE A 28 -13.41 12.00 -4.35
CA ILE A 28 -13.74 11.32 -3.09
C ILE A 28 -13.07 11.94 -1.87
N LYS A 29 -12.18 12.91 -2.05
CA LYS A 29 -11.43 13.55 -0.97
C LYS A 29 -12.32 14.10 0.16
N GLU A 30 -13.34 14.85 -0.19
CA GLU A 30 -14.24 15.46 0.79
C GLU A 30 -15.09 14.42 1.54
N LYS A 31 -15.49 13.33 0.84
CA LYS A 31 -16.23 12.23 1.46
C LYS A 31 -15.35 11.49 2.46
N LEU A 32 -14.11 11.20 2.11
CA LEU A 32 -13.13 10.59 3.01
C LEU A 32 -12.87 11.49 4.23
N ALA A 33 -12.67 12.78 4.00
CA ALA A 33 -12.46 13.76 5.07
C ALA A 33 -13.66 13.85 6.03
N LYS A 34 -14.89 13.77 5.50
CA LYS A 34 -16.11 13.76 6.32
C LYS A 34 -16.18 12.53 7.22
N GLU A 35 -15.87 11.35 6.71
CA GLU A 35 -15.84 10.12 7.53
C GLU A 35 -14.78 10.21 8.64
N MET A 36 -13.59 10.73 8.31
CA MET A 36 -12.49 10.86 9.27
C MET A 36 -12.72 11.93 10.34
N LYS A 37 -13.44 13.01 10.04
CA LYS A 37 -13.71 14.12 10.99
C LYS A 37 -14.48 13.69 12.23
N ASN A 38 -15.31 12.65 12.13
CA ASN A 38 -16.21 12.19 13.17
C ASN A 38 -15.74 10.88 13.82
N VAL A 39 -14.52 10.45 13.53
CA VAL A 39 -13.99 9.20 14.07
C VAL A 39 -13.60 9.41 15.55
N ASP A 40 -13.99 8.47 16.39
CA ASP A 40 -13.49 8.34 17.77
C ASP A 40 -12.54 7.15 17.82
N ALA A 41 -11.25 7.43 17.95
CA ALA A 41 -10.18 6.41 17.97
C ALA A 41 -10.24 5.48 19.20
N ASN A 42 -10.97 5.87 20.26
CA ASN A 42 -11.17 5.05 21.46
C ASN A 42 -12.41 4.17 21.37
N ASN A 43 -13.24 4.37 20.33
CA ASN A 43 -14.45 3.59 20.10
C ASN A 43 -14.25 2.69 18.87
N SER A 44 -14.14 1.38 19.10
CA SER A 44 -13.91 0.38 18.05
C SER A 44 -15.03 0.33 17.01
N GLU A 45 -16.27 0.58 17.40
CA GLU A 45 -17.42 0.62 16.48
C GLU A 45 -17.33 1.85 15.56
N SER A 46 -16.98 3.02 16.12
CA SER A 46 -16.74 4.24 15.36
C SER A 46 -15.62 4.06 14.33
N LEU A 47 -14.47 3.51 14.77
CA LEU A 47 -13.33 3.18 13.90
C LEU A 47 -13.73 2.25 12.75
N ASN A 48 -14.38 1.14 13.09
CA ASN A 48 -14.77 0.13 12.12
C ASN A 48 -15.77 0.69 11.09
N LYS A 49 -16.77 1.44 11.53
CA LYS A 49 -17.76 2.08 10.64
C LYS A 49 -17.11 3.06 9.69
N ALA A 50 -16.32 4.01 10.20
CA ALA A 50 -15.65 5.01 9.39
C ALA A 50 -14.64 4.38 8.42
N GLY A 51 -13.83 3.43 8.92
CA GLY A 51 -12.87 2.70 8.10
C GLY A 51 -13.53 1.89 6.98
N ASN A 52 -14.63 1.18 7.29
CA ASN A 52 -15.39 0.43 6.28
C ASN A 52 -15.98 1.36 5.20
N ASN A 53 -16.55 2.50 5.59
CA ASN A 53 -17.11 3.46 4.65
C ASN A 53 -16.02 4.01 3.71
N CYS A 54 -14.86 4.36 4.23
CA CYS A 54 -13.74 4.84 3.43
C CYS A 54 -13.22 3.75 2.47
N ARG A 55 -13.00 2.53 2.98
CA ARG A 55 -12.53 1.40 2.15
C ARG A 55 -13.52 1.06 1.05
N LYS A 56 -14.83 1.02 1.37
CA LYS A 56 -15.90 0.81 0.40
C LYS A 56 -15.87 1.89 -0.68
N LEU A 57 -15.78 3.15 -0.28
CA LEU A 57 -15.71 4.29 -1.22
C LEU A 57 -14.53 4.15 -2.18
N ILE A 58 -13.36 3.74 -1.70
CA ILE A 58 -12.19 3.48 -2.55
C ILE A 58 -12.45 2.29 -3.47
N MET A 59 -12.94 1.17 -2.95
CA MET A 59 -13.12 -0.05 -3.76
C MET A 59 -14.21 0.07 -4.83
N GLU A 60 -15.20 0.93 -4.66
CA GLU A 60 -16.29 1.16 -5.63
C GLU A 60 -15.91 2.09 -6.78
N ASN A 61 -14.88 2.92 -6.62
CA ASN A 61 -14.42 3.83 -7.67
C ASN A 61 -13.43 3.14 -8.61
N GLU A 62 -13.42 3.57 -9.87
CA GLU A 62 -12.51 3.04 -10.89
C GLU A 62 -11.12 3.69 -10.81
N ILE A 63 -10.12 2.94 -11.22
CA ILE A 63 -8.77 3.49 -11.37
C ILE A 63 -8.75 4.35 -12.64
N PRO A 64 -8.35 5.64 -12.55
CA PRO A 64 -8.21 6.50 -13.72
C PRO A 64 -7.37 5.84 -14.81
N GLU A 65 -7.79 6.05 -16.08
CA GLU A 65 -7.18 5.42 -17.25
C GLU A 65 -5.65 5.55 -17.28
N LYS A 66 -5.17 6.75 -17.04
CA LYS A 66 -3.74 7.06 -17.00
C LYS A 66 -2.96 6.23 -15.97
N ILE A 67 -3.53 6.01 -14.78
CA ILE A 67 -2.91 5.21 -13.73
C ILE A 67 -2.96 3.73 -14.12
N ARG A 68 -4.11 3.28 -14.64
CA ARG A 68 -4.31 1.91 -15.10
C ARG A 68 -3.29 1.53 -16.19
N GLU A 69 -3.18 2.33 -17.23
CA GLU A 69 -2.25 2.12 -18.34
C GLU A 69 -0.79 2.09 -17.86
N ALA A 70 -0.43 3.01 -16.95
CA ALA A 70 0.92 3.05 -16.40
C ALA A 70 1.26 1.79 -15.59
N LEU A 71 0.32 1.30 -14.77
CA LEU A 71 0.51 0.06 -13.99
C LEU A 71 0.62 -1.17 -14.91
N GLU A 72 -0.27 -1.29 -15.88
CA GLU A 72 -0.28 -2.42 -16.83
C GLU A 72 0.97 -2.44 -17.70
N LYS A 73 1.41 -1.27 -18.17
CA LYS A 73 2.66 -1.12 -18.93
C LYS A 73 3.87 -1.53 -18.11
N ALA A 74 4.00 -1.02 -16.89
CA ALA A 74 5.11 -1.35 -16.00
C ALA A 74 5.13 -2.85 -15.65
N TYR A 75 3.96 -3.45 -15.45
CA TYR A 75 3.85 -4.90 -15.20
C TYR A 75 4.25 -5.74 -16.42
N LYS A 76 3.85 -5.31 -17.61
CA LYS A 76 4.30 -5.94 -18.86
C LYS A 76 5.82 -5.84 -19.01
N GLU A 77 6.39 -4.65 -18.83
CA GLU A 77 7.83 -4.45 -18.90
C GLU A 77 8.60 -5.32 -17.87
N LEU A 78 8.05 -5.50 -16.67
CA LEU A 78 8.61 -6.39 -15.66
C LEU A 78 8.58 -7.85 -16.13
N LYS A 79 7.48 -8.30 -16.75
CA LYS A 79 7.36 -9.64 -17.34
C LYS A 79 8.35 -9.86 -18.47
N ASP A 80 8.53 -8.87 -19.33
CA ASP A 80 9.43 -8.97 -20.50
C ASP A 80 10.91 -9.05 -20.07
N ARG A 81 11.27 -8.41 -18.93
CA ARG A 81 12.62 -8.48 -18.37
C ARG A 81 12.89 -9.77 -17.58
N GLU A 82 11.87 -10.34 -17.03
CA GLU A 82 11.96 -11.46 -16.08
C GLU A 82 11.22 -12.70 -16.62
N GLU A 83 11.86 -13.44 -17.53
CA GLU A 83 11.30 -14.65 -18.16
C GLU A 83 10.74 -15.69 -17.17
N SER A 84 11.29 -15.73 -15.94
CA SER A 84 10.85 -16.62 -14.88
C SER A 84 9.80 -16.02 -13.94
N LEU A 85 9.19 -14.89 -14.31
CA LEU A 85 8.20 -14.23 -13.46
C LEU A 85 6.90 -15.06 -13.40
N SER A 86 6.69 -15.73 -12.29
CA SER A 86 5.45 -16.48 -12.04
C SER A 86 4.37 -15.62 -11.39
N SER A 87 4.75 -14.73 -10.50
CA SER A 87 3.84 -13.83 -9.77
C SER A 87 4.60 -12.67 -9.11
N VAL A 88 3.85 -11.67 -8.67
CA VAL A 88 4.38 -10.53 -7.94
C VAL A 88 3.70 -10.37 -6.57
N ALA A 89 4.40 -9.68 -5.67
CA ALA A 89 3.83 -9.14 -4.43
C ALA A 89 3.50 -7.65 -4.64
N VAL A 90 2.35 -7.22 -4.18
CA VAL A 90 1.90 -5.82 -4.19
C VAL A 90 1.84 -5.34 -2.74
N ARG A 91 2.61 -4.29 -2.43
CA ARG A 91 2.82 -3.82 -1.05
C ARG A 91 2.67 -2.31 -0.98
N SER A 92 1.99 -1.84 0.04
CA SER A 92 1.93 -0.40 0.31
C SER A 92 3.11 0.07 1.15
N SER A 93 3.50 1.33 0.97
CA SER A 93 4.44 2.06 1.80
C SER A 93 3.91 3.48 1.95
N ALA A 94 3.59 3.88 3.18
CA ALA A 94 3.05 5.20 3.45
C ALA A 94 4.14 6.26 3.56
N THR A 95 3.81 7.51 3.21
CA THR A 95 4.75 8.64 3.28
C THR A 95 5.19 8.98 4.71
N ALA A 96 4.50 8.47 5.72
CA ALA A 96 4.80 8.67 7.14
C ALA A 96 5.39 7.40 7.81
N GLU A 97 5.83 6.39 7.04
CA GLU A 97 6.23 5.08 7.56
C GLU A 97 7.54 5.12 8.36
N ASP A 98 8.48 5.98 7.96
CA ASP A 98 9.83 6.07 8.54
C ASP A 98 10.08 7.42 9.22
N LEU A 99 9.21 7.83 10.12
CA LEU A 99 9.47 9.01 10.95
C LEU A 99 10.34 8.65 12.17
N PRO A 100 11.23 9.56 12.64
CA PRO A 100 12.15 9.27 13.73
C PRO A 100 11.48 8.77 15.01
N ASP A 101 10.26 9.23 15.28
CA ASP A 101 9.53 8.96 16.51
C ASP A 101 8.27 8.09 16.31
N ALA A 102 8.00 7.63 15.08
CA ALA A 102 6.80 6.87 14.78
C ALA A 102 7.03 5.91 13.60
N SER A 103 6.67 4.64 13.78
CA SER A 103 6.80 3.60 12.76
C SER A 103 5.43 3.05 12.33
N PHE A 104 5.13 3.13 11.04
CA PHE A 104 3.96 2.49 10.42
C PHE A 104 4.18 1.01 10.11
N ALA A 105 5.27 0.41 10.57
CA ALA A 105 5.58 -0.98 10.30
C ALA A 105 4.43 -1.91 10.68
N GLY A 106 4.02 -2.78 9.77
CA GLY A 106 2.93 -3.74 9.97
C GLY A 106 1.52 -3.15 9.94
N GLN A 107 1.34 -1.86 9.64
CA GLN A 107 0.02 -1.22 9.54
C GLN A 107 -0.64 -1.42 8.18
N HIS A 108 0.15 -1.76 7.16
CA HIS A 108 -0.30 -1.87 5.77
C HIS A 108 -0.34 -3.31 5.28
N GLU A 109 -1.18 -3.53 4.28
CA GLU A 109 -1.42 -4.85 3.71
C GLU A 109 -0.39 -5.19 2.61
N SER A 110 -0.13 -6.49 2.47
CA SER A 110 0.66 -7.05 1.37
C SER A 110 -0.14 -8.14 0.68
N TYR A 111 -0.25 -8.04 -0.64
CA TYR A 111 -0.97 -8.99 -1.48
C TYR A 111 0.02 -9.80 -2.29
N MET A 112 0.02 -11.10 -2.08
CA MET A 112 0.99 -12.04 -2.65
C MET A 112 0.40 -12.81 -3.83
N ASN A 113 1.27 -13.39 -4.66
CA ASN A 113 0.90 -14.30 -5.76
C ASN A 113 0.00 -13.68 -6.83
N ILE A 114 0.16 -12.40 -7.11
CA ILE A 114 -0.55 -11.68 -8.16
C ILE A 114 0.01 -12.11 -9.53
N GLN A 115 -0.85 -12.57 -10.45
CA GLN A 115 -0.43 -13.21 -11.70
C GLN A 115 -0.87 -12.48 -12.98
N ASN A 116 -1.85 -11.59 -12.89
CA ASN A 116 -2.43 -10.88 -14.04
C ASN A 116 -2.80 -9.43 -13.73
N ASN A 117 -3.10 -8.66 -14.80
CA ASN A 117 -3.44 -7.24 -14.70
C ASN A 117 -4.67 -6.99 -13.80
N LYS A 118 -5.70 -7.83 -13.90
CA LYS A 118 -6.91 -7.65 -13.09
C LYS A 118 -6.60 -7.75 -11.60
N GLU A 119 -5.85 -8.76 -11.22
CA GLU A 119 -5.41 -8.96 -9.83
C GLU A 119 -4.48 -7.84 -9.36
N LEU A 120 -3.58 -7.37 -10.25
CA LEU A 120 -2.69 -6.24 -9.96
C LEU A 120 -3.48 -4.97 -9.63
N LEU A 121 -4.45 -4.60 -10.46
CA LEU A 121 -5.26 -3.40 -10.28
C LEU A 121 -6.14 -3.51 -9.02
N GLU A 122 -6.69 -4.69 -8.75
CA GLU A 122 -7.45 -4.95 -7.52
C GLU A 122 -6.55 -4.85 -6.29
N ALA A 123 -5.36 -5.44 -6.31
CA ALA A 123 -4.39 -5.36 -5.21
C ALA A 123 -3.92 -3.92 -4.99
N TRP A 124 -3.72 -3.14 -6.06
CA TRP A 124 -3.38 -1.72 -5.98
C TRP A 124 -4.47 -0.93 -5.24
N LYS A 125 -5.75 -1.11 -5.60
CA LYS A 125 -6.88 -0.49 -4.89
C LYS A 125 -6.95 -0.90 -3.43
N LYS A 126 -6.73 -2.18 -3.14
CA LYS A 126 -6.70 -2.70 -1.76
C LYS A 126 -5.56 -2.08 -0.95
N CYS A 127 -4.39 -1.86 -1.56
CA CYS A 127 -3.30 -1.10 -0.94
C CYS A 127 -3.74 0.33 -0.62
N VAL A 128 -4.40 1.04 -1.56
CA VAL A 128 -4.95 2.38 -1.31
C VAL A 128 -5.96 2.35 -0.16
N ALA A 129 -6.86 1.37 -0.15
CA ALA A 129 -7.86 1.20 0.90
C ALA A 129 -7.24 0.88 2.27
N SER A 130 -6.06 0.27 2.33
CA SER A 130 -5.39 -0.09 3.58
C SER A 130 -5.01 1.12 4.46
N LEU A 131 -4.92 2.32 3.89
CA LEU A 131 -4.80 3.56 4.68
C LEU A 131 -5.98 3.79 5.63
N PHE A 132 -7.12 3.17 5.39
CA PHE A 132 -8.33 3.31 6.16
C PHE A 132 -8.71 2.02 6.90
N THR A 133 -7.73 1.18 7.24
CA THR A 133 -7.92 0.13 8.23
C THR A 133 -8.03 0.72 9.63
N ASP A 134 -8.73 0.05 10.52
CA ASP A 134 -8.94 0.50 11.90
C ASP A 134 -7.60 0.78 12.59
N ARG A 135 -6.61 -0.09 12.38
CA ARG A 135 -5.23 0.08 12.88
C ARG A 135 -4.58 1.36 12.35
N ALA A 136 -4.66 1.58 11.02
CA ALA A 136 -4.03 2.74 10.40
C ALA A 136 -4.71 4.07 10.79
N ILE A 137 -6.03 4.07 10.98
CA ILE A 137 -6.76 5.23 11.47
C ILE A 137 -6.35 5.52 12.92
N LYS A 138 -6.42 4.51 13.80
CA LYS A 138 -6.06 4.63 15.22
C LYS A 138 -4.63 5.13 15.40
N TYR A 139 -3.70 4.54 14.67
CA TYR A 139 -2.28 4.95 14.70
C TYR A 139 -2.10 6.43 14.35
N ARG A 140 -2.77 6.93 13.30
CA ARG A 140 -2.68 8.34 12.92
C ARG A 140 -3.26 9.27 13.98
N GLU A 141 -4.40 8.91 14.59
CA GLU A 141 -4.99 9.66 15.68
C GLU A 141 -4.05 9.73 16.90
N GLU A 142 -3.51 8.59 17.33
CA GLU A 142 -2.61 8.50 18.50
C GLU A 142 -1.31 9.31 18.29
N ASN A 143 -0.86 9.45 17.05
CA ASN A 143 0.35 10.20 16.72
C ASN A 143 0.09 11.61 16.16
N GLY A 144 -1.16 12.08 16.15
CA GLY A 144 -1.53 13.43 15.71
C GLY A 144 -1.34 13.69 14.21
N PHE A 145 -1.37 12.63 13.36
CA PHE A 145 -1.27 12.78 11.92
C PHE A 145 -2.62 13.11 11.29
N ASP A 146 -2.64 14.13 10.46
CA ASP A 146 -3.79 14.46 9.64
C ASP A 146 -4.06 13.35 8.62
N HIS A 147 -5.23 12.70 8.72
CA HIS A 147 -5.64 11.62 7.83
C HIS A 147 -5.56 11.98 6.35
N MET A 148 -5.82 13.25 6.02
CA MET A 148 -5.90 13.74 4.65
C MET A 148 -4.56 14.26 4.10
N LYS A 149 -3.48 14.17 4.88
CA LYS A 149 -2.11 14.52 4.46
C LYS A 149 -1.22 13.31 4.25
N VAL A 150 -1.67 12.14 4.68
CA VAL A 150 -0.92 10.89 4.47
C VAL A 150 -1.30 10.29 3.13
N ALA A 151 -0.29 9.95 2.35
CA ALA A 151 -0.41 9.24 1.08
C ALA A 151 0.40 7.95 1.13
N LEU A 152 0.25 7.12 0.11
CA LEU A 152 1.08 5.92 -0.02
C LEU A 152 1.64 5.78 -1.42
N SER A 153 2.75 5.09 -1.52
CA SER A 153 3.25 4.45 -2.73
C SER A 153 2.89 2.97 -2.70
N VAL A 154 2.75 2.36 -3.88
CA VAL A 154 2.49 0.92 -3.99
C VAL A 154 3.62 0.28 -4.77
N GLY A 155 4.39 -0.56 -4.09
CA GLY A 155 5.46 -1.36 -4.67
C GLY A 155 4.92 -2.66 -5.25
N VAL A 156 5.36 -2.99 -6.46
CA VAL A 156 5.08 -4.26 -7.13
C VAL A 156 6.41 -4.96 -7.35
N GLN A 157 6.61 -6.12 -6.75
CA GLN A 157 7.90 -6.79 -6.71
C GLN A 157 7.77 -8.26 -7.07
N LYS A 158 8.72 -8.79 -7.83
CA LYS A 158 8.81 -10.22 -8.15
C LYS A 158 8.76 -11.06 -6.89
N MET A 159 7.91 -12.09 -6.87
CA MET A 159 7.88 -13.09 -5.79
C MET A 159 9.15 -13.92 -5.78
N VAL A 160 9.74 -14.08 -4.60
CA VAL A 160 10.89 -14.96 -4.39
C VAL A 160 10.39 -16.37 -4.07
N ARG A 161 11.03 -17.38 -4.66
CA ARG A 161 10.74 -18.81 -4.43
C ARG A 161 11.32 -19.25 -3.08
N SER A 162 10.64 -18.85 -2.00
CA SER A 162 11.04 -19.23 -0.63
C SER A 162 10.87 -20.72 -0.35
N ASP A 163 10.10 -21.44 -1.17
CA ASP A 163 9.98 -22.90 -1.17
C ASP A 163 11.27 -23.62 -1.64
N ARG A 164 12.19 -22.89 -2.25
CA ARG A 164 13.49 -23.39 -2.75
C ARG A 164 14.70 -22.74 -2.08
N SER A 165 14.49 -21.98 -1.02
CA SER A 165 15.55 -21.23 -0.34
C SER A 165 15.20 -20.99 1.13
N SER A 166 16.19 -20.61 1.93
CA SER A 166 15.95 -20.17 3.31
C SER A 166 15.39 -18.75 3.31
N ALA A 167 14.41 -18.50 4.19
CA ALA A 167 13.86 -17.18 4.46
C ALA A 167 13.94 -16.89 5.97
N GLY A 168 14.16 -15.62 6.33
CA GLY A 168 14.23 -15.21 7.72
C GLY A 168 14.10 -13.70 7.89
N VAL A 169 13.87 -13.28 9.12
CA VAL A 169 13.81 -11.89 9.53
C VAL A 169 14.79 -11.68 10.68
N GLU A 170 15.65 -10.68 10.56
CA GLU A 170 16.49 -10.21 11.67
C GLU A 170 15.76 -9.07 12.39
N ILE A 171 15.43 -9.27 13.66
CA ILE A 171 14.75 -8.28 14.50
C ILE A 171 15.75 -7.73 15.52
N GLY A 172 16.46 -6.68 15.12
CA GLY A 172 17.42 -5.97 15.99
C GLY A 172 18.70 -6.76 16.26
N ARG A 173 19.61 -6.14 17.01
CA ARG A 173 20.80 -6.78 17.55
C ARG A 173 20.69 -6.78 19.07
N ALA A 174 20.91 -7.93 19.70
CA ALA A 174 21.15 -7.95 21.13
C ALA A 174 22.41 -7.14 21.44
N HIS A 175 22.31 -6.10 22.25
CA HIS A 175 23.47 -5.49 22.86
C HIS A 175 23.98 -6.47 23.93
N VAL A 176 25.10 -7.09 23.66
CA VAL A 176 25.86 -7.85 24.67
C VAL A 176 26.75 -6.88 25.42
#